data_711f8f941c90048f76b5f7b523f1aab1
#
_entry.id   711f8f941c90048f76b5f7b523f1aab1
#
_cell.length_a   1.000
_cell.length_b   1.000
_cell.length_c   1.000
_cell.angle_alpha   90.00
_cell.angle_beta   90.00
_cell.angle_gamma   90.00
#
_symmetry.space_group_name_H-M   'P 1'
#
loop_
_entity.id
_entity.type
_entity.pdbx_description
1 polymer ?
#
loop_
_entity_poly.entity_id
_entity_poly.type
_entity_poly.pdbx_seq_one_letter_code
_entity_poly.pdbx_strand_id
1 'polypeptide(L)'
;MAISESVFSTSFRTNWIIMIIFLGLDLSSKIWIRLNVPLYETTELLANILDLTHVQNRGVSFSFLADFSDTFRVPLLVGVSLLAVAAMLYYQTRYWSELDFCTRSGLLLVLPGATGNLIDRAVFGYVTDFLHFHWYETSFFVNNLADCFISLGVIFFIVPLLFSKNGSTSSNSA
;
A
#
# COMPACT_ATOMS: atom_id res chain seq x y z
N MET A 1 26.05 -15.61 -16.52
CA MET A 1 24.96 -15.67 -17.53
C MET A 1 24.01 -14.55 -17.18
N ALA A 2 24.23 -13.38 -17.77
CA ALA A 2 23.42 -12.18 -17.51
C ALA A 2 22.08 -12.36 -18.25
N ILE A 3 21.02 -12.63 -17.50
CA ILE A 3 19.65 -12.52 -18.03
C ILE A 3 19.47 -11.03 -18.29
N SER A 4 19.26 -10.71 -19.56
CA SER A 4 19.13 -9.36 -20.09
C SER A 4 18.16 -8.54 -19.24
N GLU A 5 18.66 -7.50 -18.59
CA GLU A 5 17.86 -6.49 -17.85
C GLU A 5 16.78 -5.80 -18.72
N SER A 6 16.82 -6.05 -20.03
CA SER A 6 15.88 -5.47 -21.01
C SER A 6 14.46 -6.03 -20.94
N VAL A 7 14.23 -7.19 -20.32
CA VAL A 7 12.90 -7.84 -20.27
C VAL A 7 11.99 -7.25 -19.19
N PHE A 8 12.55 -6.61 -18.15
CA PHE A 8 11.78 -6.05 -17.02
C PHE A 8 11.79 -4.52 -16.93
N SER A 9 12.34 -3.82 -17.91
CA SER A 9 12.32 -2.36 -17.97
C SER A 9 10.96 -1.89 -18.48
N THR A 10 9.96 -1.80 -17.59
CA THR A 10 8.75 -1.03 -17.92
C THR A 10 9.16 0.40 -18.25
N SER A 11 8.68 0.90 -19.38
CA SER A 11 8.91 2.30 -19.73
C SER A 11 8.26 3.20 -18.68
N PHE A 12 8.79 4.41 -18.48
CA PHE A 12 8.21 5.39 -17.56
C PHE A 12 6.70 5.59 -17.79
N ARG A 13 6.25 5.63 -19.05
CA ARG A 13 4.83 5.76 -19.41
C ARG A 13 4.00 4.54 -18.97
N THR A 14 4.51 3.33 -19.20
CA THR A 14 3.83 2.09 -18.81
C THR A 14 3.67 2.02 -17.29
N ASN A 15 4.67 2.47 -16.52
CA ASN A 15 4.59 2.54 -15.06
C ASN A 15 3.42 3.42 -14.59
N TRP A 16 3.25 4.61 -15.18
CA TRP A 16 2.13 5.49 -14.85
C TRP A 16 0.77 4.87 -15.18
N ILE A 17 0.66 4.19 -16.32
CA ILE A 17 -0.58 3.50 -16.70
C ILE A 17 -0.94 2.43 -15.66
N ILE A 18 0.03 1.60 -15.24
CA ILE A 18 -0.20 0.55 -14.24
C ILE A 18 -0.59 1.16 -12.89
N MET A 19 0.06 2.25 -12.46
CA MET A 19 -0.29 2.95 -11.22
C MET A 19 -1.72 3.49 -11.26
N ILE A 20 -2.15 4.06 -12.39
CA ILE A 20 -3.53 4.54 -12.57
C ILE A 20 -4.52 3.39 -12.51
N ILE A 21 -4.19 2.22 -13.09
CA ILE A 21 -5.03 1.02 -13.01
C ILE A 21 -5.16 0.55 -11.55
N PHE A 22 -4.07 0.44 -10.79
CA PHE A 22 -4.12 0.02 -9.40
C PHE A 22 -4.90 1.01 -8.52
N LEU A 23 -4.70 2.30 -8.71
CA LEU A 23 -5.49 3.33 -8.03
C LEU A 23 -6.98 3.21 -8.40
N GLY A 24 -7.28 3.01 -9.68
CA GLY A 24 -8.66 2.82 -10.17
C GLY A 24 -9.33 1.58 -9.55
N LEU A 25 -8.61 0.47 -9.45
CA LEU A 25 -9.10 -0.76 -8.80
C LEU A 25 -9.40 -0.53 -7.31
N ASP A 26 -8.49 0.13 -6.58
CA ASP A 26 -8.71 0.44 -5.16
C ASP A 26 -9.92 1.35 -4.97
N LEU A 27 -9.98 2.48 -5.67
CA LEU A 27 -11.10 3.42 -5.54
C LEU A 27 -12.43 2.81 -5.96
N SER A 28 -12.45 2.02 -7.05
CA SER A 28 -13.66 1.35 -7.53
C SER A 28 -14.17 0.31 -6.54
N SER A 29 -13.28 -0.49 -5.95
CA SER A 29 -13.65 -1.46 -4.93
C SER A 29 -14.24 -0.78 -3.69
N LYS A 30 -13.61 0.28 -3.19
CA LYS A 30 -14.10 1.07 -2.06
C LYS A 30 -15.46 1.71 -2.34
N ILE A 31 -15.66 2.28 -3.54
CA ILE A 31 -16.97 2.82 -3.95
C ILE A 31 -18.02 1.70 -3.98
N TRP A 32 -17.69 0.55 -4.56
CA TRP A 32 -18.63 -0.57 -4.64
C TRP A 32 -19.03 -1.05 -3.24
N ILE A 33 -18.08 -1.19 -2.32
CA ILE A 33 -18.35 -1.57 -0.92
C ILE A 33 -19.30 -0.57 -0.26
N ARG A 34 -19.02 0.74 -0.35
CA ARG A 34 -19.87 1.79 0.24
C ARG A 34 -21.31 1.77 -0.29
N LEU A 35 -21.51 1.37 -1.54
CA LEU A 35 -22.82 1.36 -2.17
C LEU A 35 -23.60 0.06 -1.96
N ASN A 36 -22.93 -1.06 -1.75
CA ASN A 36 -23.57 -2.37 -1.81
C ASN A 36 -23.47 -3.19 -0.50
N VAL A 37 -22.57 -2.86 0.39
CA VAL A 37 -22.36 -3.58 1.66
C VAL A 37 -22.74 -2.66 2.82
N PRO A 38 -23.78 -2.97 3.61
CA PRO A 38 -24.11 -2.20 4.80
C PRO A 38 -22.96 -2.13 5.80
N LEU A 39 -22.89 -1.03 6.54
CA LEU A 39 -21.81 -0.81 7.50
C LEU A 39 -21.82 -1.91 8.58
N TYR A 40 -20.66 -2.51 8.83
CA TYR A 40 -20.42 -3.63 9.76
C TYR A 40 -21.08 -4.95 9.40
N GLU A 41 -21.72 -5.05 8.23
CA GLU A 41 -22.17 -6.35 7.72
C GLU A 41 -20.97 -7.17 7.23
N THR A 42 -21.04 -8.49 7.45
CA THR A 42 -19.96 -9.42 7.11
C THR A 42 -20.53 -10.59 6.34
N THR A 43 -19.88 -10.93 5.22
CA THR A 43 -20.22 -12.09 4.37
C THR A 43 -18.97 -12.93 4.18
N GLU A 44 -19.03 -14.22 4.46
CA GLU A 44 -17.92 -15.13 4.27
C GLU A 44 -17.57 -15.29 2.78
N LEU A 45 -16.32 -15.02 2.40
CA LEU A 45 -15.78 -15.25 1.05
C LEU A 45 -15.00 -16.55 0.96
N LEU A 46 -14.19 -16.85 1.97
CA LEU A 46 -13.41 -18.07 2.08
C LEU A 46 -13.49 -18.57 3.52
N ALA A 47 -14.05 -19.76 3.66
CA ALA A 47 -14.39 -20.36 4.96
C ALA A 47 -13.23 -20.30 5.95
N ASN A 48 -13.48 -19.70 7.10
CA ASN A 48 -12.55 -19.55 8.23
C ASN A 48 -11.27 -18.73 7.95
N ILE A 49 -11.18 -17.98 6.83
CA ILE A 49 -9.93 -17.27 6.44
C ILE A 49 -10.20 -15.84 6.03
N LEU A 50 -11.25 -15.59 5.23
CA LEU A 50 -11.48 -14.27 4.62
C LEU A 50 -12.97 -13.96 4.53
N ASP A 51 -13.35 -12.83 5.07
CA ASP A 51 -14.68 -12.25 4.93
C ASP A 51 -14.66 -10.95 4.15
N LEU A 52 -15.76 -10.66 3.49
CA LEU A 52 -16.10 -9.32 3.01
C LEU A 52 -16.86 -8.59 4.09
N THR A 53 -16.38 -7.42 4.48
CA THR A 53 -17.05 -6.57 5.47
C THR A 53 -17.03 -5.12 5.02
N HIS A 54 -17.69 -4.22 5.77
CA HIS A 54 -17.58 -2.79 5.54
C HIS A 54 -17.23 -2.07 6.85
N VAL A 55 -15.99 -1.63 6.97
CA VAL A 55 -15.48 -0.94 8.15
C VAL A 55 -14.95 0.44 7.77
N GLN A 56 -15.27 1.45 8.57
CA GLN A 56 -14.70 2.80 8.48
C GLN A 56 -13.47 2.92 9.39
N ASN A 57 -12.28 2.78 8.82
CA ASN A 57 -11.02 2.89 9.56
C ASN A 57 -10.61 4.35 9.72
N ARG A 58 -10.80 4.90 10.90
CA ARG A 58 -10.44 6.27 11.26
C ARG A 58 -8.96 6.44 11.68
N GLY A 59 -8.10 5.44 11.44
CA GLY A 59 -6.70 5.47 11.84
C GLY A 59 -6.47 5.14 13.31
N VAL A 60 -7.42 4.46 13.97
CA VAL A 60 -7.39 4.09 15.40
C VAL A 60 -6.45 2.91 15.68
N SER A 61 -5.98 2.21 14.64
CA SER A 61 -5.03 1.08 14.76
C SER A 61 -3.72 1.45 15.47
N PHE A 62 -3.38 2.74 15.52
CA PHE A 62 -2.36 3.27 16.42
C PHE A 62 -3.08 3.88 17.63
N SER A 63 -3.21 3.14 18.71
CA SER A 63 -3.82 3.59 19.97
C SER A 63 -3.37 5.00 20.40
N PHE A 64 -2.19 5.40 19.96
CA PHE A 64 -1.62 6.73 20.17
C PHE A 64 -2.47 7.90 19.63
N LEU A 65 -3.27 7.70 18.58
CA LEU A 65 -4.14 8.73 18.00
C LEU A 65 -5.62 8.56 18.39
N ALA A 66 -5.96 7.53 19.16
CA ALA A 66 -7.34 7.23 19.53
C ALA A 66 -7.97 8.34 20.40
N ASP A 67 -7.16 9.01 21.23
CA ASP A 67 -7.59 10.07 22.13
C ASP A 67 -7.73 11.45 21.48
N PHE A 68 -7.24 11.61 20.23
CA PHE A 68 -7.36 12.89 19.51
C PHE A 68 -8.72 13.01 18.83
N SER A 69 -9.27 14.24 18.87
CA SER A 69 -10.49 14.55 18.11
C SER A 69 -10.28 14.37 16.60
N ASP A 70 -11.34 14.01 15.87
CA ASP A 70 -11.32 13.89 14.40
C ASP A 70 -10.86 15.18 13.72
N THR A 71 -11.16 16.35 14.33
CA THR A 71 -10.74 17.68 13.85
C THR A 71 -9.22 17.83 13.77
N PHE A 72 -8.47 17.15 14.64
CA PHE A 72 -7.00 17.15 14.62
C PHE A 72 -6.42 15.94 13.89
N ARG A 73 -6.97 14.77 14.17
CA ARG A 73 -6.47 13.48 13.64
C ARG A 73 -6.54 13.41 12.12
N VAL A 74 -7.66 13.78 11.50
CA VAL A 74 -7.84 13.68 10.05
C VAL A 74 -6.87 14.60 9.30
N PRO A 75 -6.75 15.91 9.59
CA PRO A 75 -5.75 16.77 8.95
C PRO A 75 -4.30 16.29 9.14
N LEU A 76 -3.96 15.76 10.31
CA LEU A 76 -2.63 15.21 10.57
C LEU A 76 -2.34 14.00 9.67
N LEU A 77 -3.25 13.02 9.61
CA LEU A 77 -3.08 11.83 8.78
C LEU A 77 -3.05 12.16 7.29
N VAL A 78 -3.89 13.09 6.84
CA VAL A 78 -3.90 13.60 5.46
C VAL A 78 -2.58 14.30 5.15
N GLY A 79 -2.11 15.20 6.03
CA GLY A 79 -0.86 15.94 5.84
C GLY A 79 0.37 15.02 5.74
N VAL A 80 0.50 14.07 6.68
CA VAL A 80 1.60 13.10 6.67
C VAL A 80 1.54 12.21 5.42
N SER A 81 0.36 11.69 5.06
CA SER A 81 0.19 10.87 3.86
C SER A 81 0.49 11.65 2.59
N LEU A 82 0.05 12.91 2.49
CA LEU A 82 0.33 13.80 1.36
C LEU A 82 1.83 14.04 1.20
N LEU A 83 2.54 14.34 2.29
CA LEU A 83 3.99 14.54 2.27
C LEU A 83 4.73 13.28 1.84
N ALA A 84 4.31 12.10 2.34
CA ALA A 84 4.91 10.83 1.96
C ALA A 84 4.69 10.53 0.46
N VAL A 85 3.46 10.68 -0.05
CA VAL A 85 3.14 10.48 -1.47
C VAL A 85 3.93 11.48 -2.33
N ALA A 86 3.98 12.75 -1.96
CA ALA A 86 4.72 13.77 -2.70
C ALA A 86 6.23 13.47 -2.73
N ALA A 87 6.82 13.05 -1.62
CA ALA A 87 8.23 12.67 -1.55
C ALA A 87 8.53 11.44 -2.43
N MET A 88 7.69 10.42 -2.39
CA MET A 88 7.83 9.21 -3.24
C MET A 88 7.66 9.54 -4.73
N LEU A 89 6.70 10.40 -5.09
CA LEU A 89 6.51 10.86 -6.47
C LEU A 89 7.71 11.68 -6.96
N TYR A 90 8.22 12.59 -6.13
CA TYR A 90 9.44 13.35 -6.45
C TYR A 90 10.63 12.40 -6.66
N TYR A 91 10.83 11.46 -5.75
CA TYR A 91 11.91 10.47 -5.85
C TYR A 91 11.78 9.64 -7.13
N GLN A 92 10.61 9.09 -7.42
CA GLN A 92 10.34 8.30 -8.62
C GLN A 92 10.59 9.11 -9.90
N THR A 93 10.12 10.35 -9.98
CA THR A 93 10.25 11.16 -11.21
C THR A 93 11.68 11.66 -11.39
N ARG A 94 12.38 12.02 -10.30
CA ARG A 94 13.72 12.59 -10.35
C ARG A 94 14.80 11.56 -10.66
N TYR A 95 14.63 10.33 -10.15
CA TYR A 95 15.65 9.28 -10.21
C TYR A 95 15.24 8.07 -11.03
N TRP A 96 14.19 8.17 -11.84
CA TRP A 96 13.61 7.03 -12.58
C TRP A 96 14.64 6.15 -13.31
N SER A 97 15.61 6.76 -14.00
CA SER A 97 16.65 6.04 -14.76
C SER A 97 17.65 5.29 -13.89
N GLU A 98 17.80 5.71 -12.65
CA GLU A 98 18.75 5.15 -11.68
C GLU A 98 18.13 4.06 -10.79
N LEU A 99 16.78 3.99 -10.74
CA LEU A 99 16.09 3.02 -9.90
C LEU A 99 16.27 1.60 -10.44
N ASP A 100 16.60 0.69 -9.53
CA ASP A 100 16.59 -0.75 -9.80
C ASP A 100 15.17 -1.32 -9.91
N PHE A 101 15.06 -2.57 -10.36
CA PHE A 101 13.79 -3.25 -10.56
C PHE A 101 12.95 -3.33 -9.28
N CYS A 102 13.55 -3.65 -8.14
CA CYS A 102 12.82 -3.80 -6.88
C CYS A 102 12.26 -2.45 -6.41
N THR A 103 13.06 -1.40 -6.47
CA THR A 103 12.63 -0.05 -6.10
C THR A 103 11.50 0.45 -7.00
N ARG A 104 11.59 0.23 -8.33
CA ARG A 104 10.50 0.56 -9.26
C ARG A 104 9.22 -0.20 -8.95
N SER A 105 9.33 -1.52 -8.72
CA SER A 105 8.18 -2.37 -8.40
C SER A 105 7.55 -2.00 -7.06
N GLY A 106 8.36 -1.68 -6.05
CA GLY A 106 7.88 -1.19 -4.77
C GLY A 106 7.10 0.11 -4.91
N LEU A 107 7.66 1.11 -5.61
CA LEU A 107 6.97 2.39 -5.87
C LEU A 107 5.69 2.22 -6.70
N LEU A 108 5.72 1.31 -7.69
CA LEU A 108 4.56 0.98 -8.54
C LEU A 108 3.35 0.53 -7.73
N LEU A 109 3.59 -0.14 -6.60
CA LEU A 109 2.54 -0.66 -5.71
C LEU A 109 2.22 0.32 -4.57
N VAL A 110 3.23 0.85 -3.89
CA VAL A 110 3.02 1.71 -2.71
C VAL A 110 2.36 3.03 -3.08
N LEU A 111 2.76 3.67 -4.17
CA LEU A 111 2.23 4.99 -4.55
C LEU A 111 0.72 4.99 -4.80
N PRO A 112 0.15 4.10 -5.66
CA PRO A 112 -1.31 4.07 -5.86
C PRO A 112 -2.05 3.67 -4.58
N GLY A 113 -1.52 2.73 -3.78
CA GLY A 113 -2.12 2.34 -2.51
C GLY A 113 -2.16 3.51 -1.50
N ALA A 114 -1.02 4.16 -1.29
CA ALA A 114 -0.95 5.33 -0.41
C ALA A 114 -1.85 6.47 -0.89
N THR A 115 -1.93 6.69 -2.22
CA THR A 115 -2.81 7.71 -2.81
C THR A 115 -4.28 7.37 -2.61
N GLY A 116 -4.69 6.10 -2.78
CA GLY A 116 -6.07 5.67 -2.55
C GLY A 116 -6.52 5.88 -1.11
N ASN A 117 -5.68 5.49 -0.14
CA ASN A 117 -5.96 5.72 1.28
C ASN A 117 -5.90 7.22 1.68
N LEU A 118 -5.08 8.03 1.00
CA LEU A 118 -5.05 9.48 1.17
C LEU A 118 -6.36 10.13 0.67
N ILE A 119 -6.85 9.72 -0.50
CA ILE A 119 -8.12 10.23 -1.08
C ILE A 119 -9.28 9.92 -0.14
N ASP A 120 -9.39 8.67 0.35
CA ASP A 120 -10.45 8.30 1.29
C ASP A 120 -10.43 9.19 2.54
N ARG A 121 -9.27 9.39 3.17
CA ARG A 121 -9.14 10.25 4.35
C ARG A 121 -9.45 11.71 4.07
N ALA A 122 -9.02 12.22 2.92
CA ALA A 122 -9.27 13.62 2.56
C ALA A 122 -10.74 13.91 2.27
N VAL A 123 -11.47 12.95 1.67
CA VAL A 123 -12.87 13.11 1.25
C VAL A 123 -13.85 12.72 2.35
N PHE A 124 -13.59 11.60 3.05
CA PHE A 124 -14.54 10.98 3.99
C PHE A 124 -14.09 11.07 5.45
N GLY A 125 -12.83 11.40 5.74
CA GLY A 125 -12.27 11.41 7.10
C GLY A 125 -11.91 10.02 7.63
N TYR A 126 -12.06 8.96 6.82
CA TYR A 126 -11.72 7.57 7.16
C TYR A 126 -11.26 6.82 5.92
N VAL A 127 -10.71 5.63 6.10
CA VAL A 127 -10.44 4.69 5.02
C VAL A 127 -11.50 3.60 5.03
N THR A 128 -12.00 3.21 3.84
CA THR A 128 -12.96 2.10 3.69
C THR A 128 -12.19 0.79 3.65
N ASP A 129 -12.29 -0.04 4.70
CA ASP A 129 -11.70 -1.36 4.79
C ASP A 129 -12.79 -2.43 4.62
N PHE A 130 -12.43 -3.55 3.92
CA PHE A 130 -13.43 -4.53 3.54
C PHE A 130 -12.92 -5.97 3.43
N LEU A 131 -11.62 -6.23 3.53
CA LEU A 131 -11.01 -7.56 3.52
C LEU A 131 -10.68 -7.94 4.96
N HIS A 132 -11.53 -8.71 5.62
CA HIS A 132 -11.33 -9.18 6.98
C HIS A 132 -10.60 -10.52 6.96
N PHE A 133 -9.34 -10.49 7.37
CA PHE A 133 -8.52 -11.70 7.51
C PHE A 133 -8.65 -12.26 8.92
N HIS A 134 -8.98 -13.53 9.02
CA HIS A 134 -9.12 -14.25 10.28
C HIS A 134 -8.69 -15.70 10.12
N TRP A 135 -8.54 -16.40 11.21
CA TRP A 135 -8.32 -17.84 11.25
C TRP A 135 -9.29 -18.44 12.27
N TYR A 136 -10.32 -19.10 11.79
CA TYR A 136 -11.47 -19.51 12.60
C TYR A 136 -11.98 -18.31 13.41
N GLU A 137 -12.02 -18.42 14.75
CA GLU A 137 -12.50 -17.37 15.66
C GLU A 137 -11.45 -16.24 15.93
N THR A 138 -10.22 -16.40 15.44
CA THR A 138 -9.16 -15.42 15.67
C THR A 138 -9.13 -14.38 14.55
N SER A 139 -9.59 -13.16 14.84
CA SER A 139 -9.50 -12.03 13.94
C SER A 139 -8.09 -11.43 13.94
N PHE A 140 -7.53 -11.15 12.75
CA PHE A 140 -6.22 -10.50 12.62
C PHE A 140 -6.36 -9.03 12.27
N PHE A 141 -6.89 -8.72 11.10
CA PHE A 141 -7.03 -7.33 10.62
C PHE A 141 -8.09 -7.24 9.53
N VAL A 142 -8.61 -6.01 9.35
CA VAL A 142 -9.44 -5.65 8.21
C VAL A 142 -8.67 -4.65 7.37
N ASN A 143 -8.50 -4.92 6.09
CA ASN A 143 -7.73 -4.14 5.13
C ASN A 143 -8.56 -3.82 3.88
N ASN A 144 -7.92 -3.15 2.93
CA ASN A 144 -8.45 -2.87 1.59
C ASN A 144 -7.39 -3.19 0.52
N LEU A 145 -7.70 -2.98 -0.78
CA LEU A 145 -6.74 -3.26 -1.85
C LEU A 145 -5.50 -2.37 -1.77
N ALA A 146 -5.63 -1.10 -1.37
CA ALA A 146 -4.49 -0.20 -1.18
C ALA A 146 -3.49 -0.78 -0.16
N ASP A 147 -3.97 -1.32 0.96
CA ASP A 147 -3.12 -1.91 1.99
C ASP A 147 -2.41 -3.18 1.49
N CYS A 148 -3.08 -3.99 0.65
CA CYS A 148 -2.46 -5.12 -0.03
C CYS A 148 -1.33 -4.65 -0.97
N PHE A 149 -1.56 -3.59 -1.75
CA PHE A 149 -0.54 -3.02 -2.63
C PHE A 149 0.64 -2.45 -1.84
N ILE A 150 0.37 -1.69 -0.76
CA ILE A 150 1.41 -1.16 0.12
C ILE A 150 2.25 -2.29 0.72
N SER A 151 1.60 -3.33 1.26
CA SER A 151 2.28 -4.46 1.89
C SER A 151 3.18 -5.21 0.90
N LEU A 152 2.68 -5.50 -0.30
CA LEU A 152 3.46 -6.11 -1.37
C LEU A 152 4.60 -5.21 -1.84
N GLY A 153 4.37 -3.91 -1.96
CA GLY A 153 5.39 -2.94 -2.36
C GLY A 153 6.51 -2.81 -1.33
N VAL A 154 6.19 -2.86 -0.04
CA VAL A 154 7.18 -2.87 1.05
C VAL A 154 8.06 -4.11 0.99
N ILE A 155 7.52 -5.27 0.62
CA ILE A 155 8.32 -6.50 0.42
C ILE A 155 9.39 -6.26 -0.66
N PHE A 156 9.05 -5.59 -1.78
CA PHE A 156 10.03 -5.26 -2.82
C PHE A 156 11.16 -4.34 -2.31
N PHE A 157 10.91 -3.45 -1.36
CA PHE A 157 11.98 -2.65 -0.75
C PHE A 157 12.85 -3.44 0.24
N ILE A 158 12.27 -4.41 0.95
CA ILE A 158 12.98 -5.18 1.98
C ILE A 158 13.84 -6.29 1.36
N VAL A 159 13.34 -6.98 0.33
CA VAL A 159 14.03 -8.13 -0.30
C VAL A 159 15.48 -7.84 -0.69
N PRO A 160 15.83 -6.75 -1.40
CA PRO A 160 17.22 -6.46 -1.74
C PRO A 160 18.11 -6.26 -0.51
N LEU A 161 17.58 -5.68 0.57
CA LEU A 161 18.33 -5.42 1.80
C LEU A 161 18.72 -6.73 2.50
N LEU A 162 17.88 -7.75 2.43
CA LEU A 162 18.15 -9.07 3.02
C LEU A 162 19.23 -9.83 2.25
N PHE A 163 19.29 -9.66 0.94
CA PHE A 163 20.25 -10.38 0.07
C PHE A 163 21.54 -9.61 -0.21
N SER A 164 21.62 -8.32 0.08
CA SER A 164 22.81 -7.48 -0.14
C SER A 164 23.95 -7.75 0.85
N LYS A 165 23.75 -8.45 1.96
CA LYS A 165 24.72 -8.62 3.06
C LYS A 165 25.82 -9.64 2.84
N ASN A 166 25.89 -10.36 1.72
CA ASN A 166 26.85 -11.46 1.52
C ASN A 166 28.05 -11.13 0.62
N GLY A 167 28.34 -9.84 0.38
CA GLY A 167 29.39 -9.44 -0.59
C GLY A 167 30.67 -8.78 -0.04
N SER A 168 30.82 -8.57 1.27
CA SER A 168 31.97 -7.77 1.79
C SER A 168 32.72 -8.41 2.96
N THR A 169 33.16 -9.67 2.78
CA THR A 169 34.25 -10.23 3.64
C THR A 169 35.09 -11.20 2.86
N SER A 170 35.93 -10.71 1.94
CA SER A 170 37.16 -11.39 1.54
C SER A 170 37.95 -10.52 0.56
N SER A 171 38.80 -9.63 1.06
CA SER A 171 40.12 -9.35 0.48
C SER A 171 40.81 -8.23 1.27
N ASN A 172 41.46 -8.58 2.36
CA ASN A 172 42.66 -7.91 2.82
C ASN A 172 43.44 -8.87 3.72
N SER A 173 44.26 -9.70 3.04
CA SER A 173 45.42 -10.34 3.66
C SER A 173 46.36 -10.78 2.55
N ALA A 174 47.27 -9.92 2.14
CA ALA A 174 48.62 -10.25 1.69
C ALA A 174 49.42 -8.94 1.55
#